data_c83cbec74a5c010758d889aeb0dc1b13
#
_entry.id   c83cbec74a5c010758d889aeb0dc1b13
#
_cell.length_a   1.000
_cell.length_b   1.000
_cell.length_c   1.000
_cell.angle_alpha   90.00
_cell.angle_beta   90.00
_cell.angle_gamma   90.00
#
_symmetry.space_group_name_H-M   'P 1'
#
loop_
_entity.id
_entity.type
_entity.pdbx_description
1 polymer ?
#
loop_
_entity_poly.entity_id
_entity_poly.type
_entity_poly.pdbx_seq_one_letter_code
_entity_poly.pdbx_strand_id
1 'polypeptide(L)'
;MDDLLLPRLAAAAIILLVGFPIHEFSHAFAADRLGDRTARWLGRLSLDPRRHFDPLGGLILLVTTVGAGLPIGWAKPTPVNPTNLSRGHRGEAIVALAGPASNLIMAAATAISIRVIDASPAMQDVIASSDLLVLAFRVLLFFVLINIFLFVFNLLPIPPLDGWTVLKGLVSPYTAYRLRRVEQYGIFLLLGILFFGGGRIIVPIAGAIFELLAGRPLA
;
A
#
# COMPACT_ATOMS: atom_id res chain seq x y z
N MET A 1 -18.68 11.52 -19.30
CA MET A 1 -17.48 11.58 -18.44
C MET A 1 -17.53 10.37 -17.52
N ASP A 2 -16.39 9.72 -17.26
CA ASP A 2 -16.38 8.57 -16.33
C ASP A 2 -16.74 9.05 -14.92
N ASP A 3 -17.93 8.70 -14.43
CA ASP A 3 -18.46 9.13 -13.12
C ASP A 3 -17.58 8.64 -11.95
N LEU A 4 -16.64 7.73 -12.21
CA LEU A 4 -15.68 7.22 -11.23
C LEU A 4 -14.34 7.95 -11.25
N LEU A 5 -14.08 8.83 -12.21
CA LEU A 5 -12.80 9.54 -12.32
C LEU A 5 -12.53 10.41 -11.09
N LEU A 6 -13.50 11.24 -10.70
CA LEU A 6 -13.35 12.13 -9.54
C LEU A 6 -13.14 11.37 -8.22
N PRO A 7 -13.95 10.32 -7.89
CA PRO A 7 -13.70 9.49 -6.70
C PRO A 7 -12.32 8.82 -6.72
N ARG A 8 -11.86 8.33 -7.86
CA ARG A 8 -10.53 7.71 -8.00
C ARG A 8 -9.40 8.70 -7.78
N LEU A 9 -9.50 9.90 -8.36
CA LEU A 9 -8.51 10.97 -8.17
C LEU A 9 -8.46 11.44 -6.72
N ALA A 10 -9.62 11.61 -6.07
CA ALA A 10 -9.68 11.98 -4.66
C ALA A 10 -9.06 10.90 -3.78
N ALA A 11 -9.37 9.63 -4.02
CA ALA A 11 -8.77 8.51 -3.28
C ALA A 11 -7.26 8.41 -3.52
N ALA A 12 -6.79 8.59 -4.76
CA ALA A 12 -5.36 8.60 -5.08
C ALA A 12 -4.62 9.76 -4.37
N ALA A 13 -5.24 10.96 -4.30
CA ALA A 13 -4.70 12.07 -3.55
C ALA A 13 -4.60 11.77 -2.04
N ILE A 14 -5.62 11.12 -1.45
CA ILE A 14 -5.59 10.72 -0.04
C ILE A 14 -4.51 9.65 0.18
N ILE A 15 -4.34 8.69 -0.73
CA ILE A 15 -3.25 7.71 -0.64
C ILE A 15 -1.88 8.40 -0.68
N LEU A 16 -1.70 9.38 -1.56
CA LEU A 16 -0.45 10.13 -1.65
C LEU A 16 -0.15 10.94 -0.37
N LEU A 17 -1.19 11.55 0.22
CA LEU A 17 -1.04 12.46 1.36
C LEU A 17 -1.10 11.75 2.72
N VAL A 18 -1.72 10.57 2.80
CA VAL A 18 -1.96 9.83 4.05
C VAL A 18 -1.43 8.40 3.95
N GLY A 19 -1.84 7.66 2.93
CA GLY A 19 -1.51 6.24 2.78
C GLY A 19 -0.01 5.99 2.67
N PHE A 20 0.66 6.63 1.73
CA PHE A 20 2.11 6.50 1.54
C PHE A 20 2.91 7.01 2.76
N PRO A 21 2.61 8.19 3.35
CA PRO A 21 3.28 8.62 4.58
C PRO A 21 3.14 7.64 5.75
N ILE A 22 1.97 7.05 5.96
CA ILE A 22 1.76 6.06 7.02
C ILE A 22 2.53 4.76 6.72
N HIS A 23 2.53 4.31 5.47
CA HIS A 23 3.29 3.14 5.04
C HIS A 23 4.80 3.32 5.30
N GLU A 24 5.39 4.41 4.80
CA GLU A 24 6.81 4.72 4.98
C GLU A 24 7.17 5.01 6.44
N PHE A 25 6.30 5.72 7.17
CA PHE A 25 6.46 5.92 8.60
C PHE A 25 6.50 4.59 9.36
N SER A 26 5.68 3.62 8.96
CA SER A 26 5.62 2.31 9.61
C SER A 26 6.93 1.54 9.45
N HIS A 27 7.56 1.59 8.27
CA HIS A 27 8.92 1.08 8.08
C HIS A 27 9.94 1.78 8.97
N ALA A 28 9.92 3.14 8.98
CA ALA A 28 10.82 3.95 9.80
C ALA A 28 10.66 3.64 11.30
N PHE A 29 9.42 3.50 11.76
CA PHE A 29 9.09 3.22 13.14
C PHE A 29 9.54 1.83 13.56
N ALA A 30 9.29 0.81 12.73
CA ALA A 30 9.74 -0.55 12.99
C ALA A 30 11.27 -0.64 13.02
N ALA A 31 11.98 0.02 12.08
CA ALA A 31 13.44 0.10 12.06
C ALA A 31 13.99 0.74 13.33
N ASP A 32 13.44 1.88 13.74
CA ASP A 32 13.84 2.60 14.97
C ASP A 32 13.62 1.74 16.22
N ARG A 33 12.51 1.00 16.30
CA ARG A 33 12.24 0.07 17.42
C ARG A 33 13.16 -1.14 17.46
N LEU A 34 13.71 -1.51 16.31
CA LEU A 34 14.70 -2.60 16.19
C LEU A 34 16.16 -2.12 16.27
N GLY A 35 16.40 -0.84 16.55
CA GLY A 35 17.72 -0.27 16.80
C GLY A 35 18.30 0.57 15.67
N ASP A 36 17.72 0.54 14.46
CA ASP A 36 18.17 1.36 13.35
C ASP A 36 17.52 2.75 13.38
N ARG A 37 18.29 3.74 13.81
CA ARG A 37 17.88 5.14 13.89
C ARG A 37 18.13 5.95 12.61
N THR A 38 18.53 5.30 11.51
CA THR A 38 18.88 5.98 10.24
C THR A 38 17.73 6.85 9.73
N ALA A 39 16.52 6.29 9.65
CA ALA A 39 15.33 7.03 9.21
C ALA A 39 15.01 8.23 10.15
N ARG A 40 15.19 8.07 11.46
CA ARG A 40 15.00 9.14 12.45
C ARG A 40 15.97 10.30 12.20
N TRP A 41 17.25 10.02 12.06
CA TRP A 41 18.28 11.05 11.83
C TRP A 41 18.11 11.81 10.52
N LEU A 42 17.57 11.13 9.50
CA LEU A 42 17.25 11.72 8.20
C LEU A 42 15.86 12.41 8.18
N GLY A 43 15.17 12.49 9.33
CA GLY A 43 13.87 13.14 9.46
C GLY A 43 12.74 12.39 8.74
N ARG A 44 12.93 11.07 8.48
CA ARG A 44 11.94 10.21 7.78
C ARG A 44 10.96 9.52 8.74
N LEU A 45 11.23 9.55 10.05
CA LEU A 45 10.27 9.15 11.09
C LEU A 45 9.25 10.28 11.31
N SER A 46 8.38 10.48 10.31
CA SER A 46 7.44 11.59 10.22
C SER A 46 6.22 11.18 9.41
N LEU A 47 5.06 11.73 9.73
CA LEU A 47 3.84 11.61 8.92
C LEU A 47 3.68 12.77 7.91
N ASP A 48 4.64 13.71 7.83
CA ASP A 48 4.62 14.79 6.85
C ASP A 48 4.76 14.23 5.42
N PRO A 49 3.73 14.34 4.56
CA PRO A 49 3.76 13.77 3.22
C PRO A 49 4.90 14.31 2.36
N ARG A 50 5.34 15.56 2.58
CA ARG A 50 6.45 16.15 1.83
C ARG A 50 7.77 15.41 2.01
N ARG A 51 7.94 14.71 3.13
CA ARG A 51 9.14 13.91 3.40
C ARG A 51 9.16 12.58 2.68
N HIS A 52 7.99 12.09 2.24
CA HIS A 52 7.81 10.80 1.57
C HIS A 52 7.46 10.96 0.09
N PHE A 53 7.26 12.19 -0.37
CA PHE A 53 6.87 12.48 -1.74
C PHE A 53 8.01 12.18 -2.73
N ASP A 54 7.69 11.40 -3.76
CA ASP A 54 8.51 11.18 -4.94
C ASP A 54 7.79 11.79 -6.15
N PRO A 55 8.39 12.79 -6.84
CA PRO A 55 7.72 13.46 -7.96
C PRO A 55 7.36 12.51 -9.11
N LEU A 56 8.23 11.54 -9.42
CA LEU A 56 7.98 10.58 -10.49
C LEU A 56 6.90 9.58 -10.07
N GLY A 57 6.97 9.07 -8.84
CA GLY A 57 5.95 8.18 -8.27
C GLY A 57 4.57 8.84 -8.23
N GLY A 58 4.49 10.12 -7.85
CA GLY A 58 3.26 10.91 -7.86
C GLY A 58 2.72 11.17 -9.27
N LEU A 59 3.60 11.46 -10.24
CA LEU A 59 3.19 11.64 -11.64
C LEU A 59 2.63 10.34 -12.22
N ILE A 60 3.31 9.22 -12.01
CA ILE A 60 2.84 7.91 -12.47
C ILE A 60 1.50 7.55 -11.82
N LEU A 61 1.33 7.80 -10.51
CA LEU A 61 0.05 7.62 -9.82
C LEU A 61 -1.08 8.39 -10.51
N LEU A 62 -0.84 9.67 -10.86
CA LEU A 62 -1.83 10.49 -11.55
C LEU A 62 -2.17 9.94 -12.95
N VAL A 63 -1.13 9.67 -13.77
CA VAL A 63 -1.30 9.18 -15.14
C VAL A 63 -2.03 7.84 -15.18
N THR A 64 -1.68 6.91 -14.29
CA THR A 64 -2.32 5.59 -14.25
C THR A 64 -3.75 5.64 -13.69
N THR A 65 -4.02 6.55 -12.74
CA THR A 65 -5.38 6.77 -12.24
C THR A 65 -6.30 7.29 -13.34
N VAL A 66 -5.84 8.27 -14.14
CA VAL A 66 -6.62 8.85 -15.24
C VAL A 66 -6.72 7.91 -16.43
N GLY A 67 -5.62 7.31 -16.84
CA GLY A 67 -5.53 6.55 -18.10
C GLY A 67 -6.00 5.10 -17.97
N ALA A 68 -5.67 4.43 -16.86
CA ALA A 68 -5.96 3.01 -16.65
C ALA A 68 -7.01 2.75 -15.55
N GLY A 69 -7.44 3.79 -14.83
CA GLY A 69 -8.35 3.67 -13.71
C GLY A 69 -7.75 2.95 -12.49
N LEU A 70 -6.45 2.66 -12.51
CA LEU A 70 -5.71 1.98 -11.44
C LEU A 70 -4.62 2.92 -10.91
N PRO A 71 -4.64 3.29 -9.62
CA PRO A 71 -3.66 4.18 -9.02
C PRO A 71 -2.35 3.43 -8.74
N ILE A 72 -1.45 3.39 -9.72
CA ILE A 72 -0.10 2.82 -9.59
C ILE A 72 0.89 3.96 -9.37
N GLY A 73 1.61 3.93 -8.27
CA GLY A 73 2.62 4.91 -7.93
C GLY A 73 3.46 4.43 -6.74
N TRP A 74 4.42 5.25 -6.34
CA TRP A 74 5.28 4.94 -5.20
C TRP A 74 5.68 6.20 -4.44
N ALA A 75 6.08 6.01 -3.19
CA ALA A 75 6.67 7.03 -2.35
C ALA A 75 8.21 6.96 -2.42
N LYS A 76 8.86 7.98 -1.92
CA LYS A 76 10.31 7.96 -1.69
C LYS A 76 10.61 6.96 -0.59
N PRO A 77 11.39 5.87 -0.84
CA PRO A 77 11.59 4.80 0.12
C PRO A 77 12.23 5.24 1.42
N THR A 78 11.84 4.62 2.53
CA THR A 78 12.44 4.84 3.84
C THR A 78 13.85 4.22 3.88
N PRO A 79 14.89 4.99 4.24
CA PRO A 79 16.23 4.44 4.37
C PRO A 79 16.34 3.56 5.63
N VAL A 80 16.80 2.33 5.44
CA VAL A 80 17.05 1.35 6.51
C VAL A 80 18.46 0.83 6.39
N ASN A 81 19.20 0.80 7.50
CA ASN A 81 20.52 0.17 7.57
C ASN A 81 20.41 -1.20 8.27
N PRO A 82 20.48 -2.30 7.52
CA PRO A 82 20.30 -3.64 8.07
C PRO A 82 21.32 -4.00 9.17
N THR A 83 22.51 -3.41 9.13
CA THR A 83 23.56 -3.70 10.11
C THR A 83 23.26 -3.18 11.52
N ASN A 84 22.34 -2.20 11.62
CA ASN A 84 21.91 -1.62 12.88
C ASN A 84 20.73 -2.39 13.51
N LEU A 85 20.11 -3.30 12.76
CA LEU A 85 18.93 -4.02 13.23
C LEU A 85 19.30 -5.14 14.22
N SER A 86 18.64 -5.18 15.37
CA SER A 86 18.92 -6.11 16.47
C SER A 86 18.67 -7.58 16.13
N ARG A 87 17.96 -7.89 15.04
CA ARG A 87 17.62 -9.26 14.60
C ARG A 87 18.18 -9.61 13.22
N GLY A 88 19.15 -8.82 12.70
CA GLY A 88 19.73 -9.03 11.37
C GLY A 88 18.65 -9.13 10.26
N HIS A 89 18.76 -10.09 9.36
CA HIS A 89 17.84 -10.26 8.23
C HIS A 89 16.39 -10.54 8.64
N ARG A 90 16.14 -11.13 9.83
CA ARG A 90 14.77 -11.24 10.37
C ARG A 90 14.22 -9.87 10.80
N GLY A 91 15.10 -9.00 11.29
CA GLY A 91 14.74 -7.61 11.58
C GLY A 91 14.35 -6.86 10.31
N GLU A 92 15.10 -7.06 9.20
CA GLU A 92 14.74 -6.50 7.90
C GLU A 92 13.33 -6.93 7.46
N ALA A 93 12.98 -8.21 7.62
CA ALA A 93 11.65 -8.72 7.28
C ALA A 93 10.53 -8.09 8.12
N ILE A 94 10.77 -7.87 9.43
CA ILE A 94 9.80 -7.20 10.30
C ILE A 94 9.60 -5.75 9.86
N VAL A 95 10.69 -5.04 9.54
CA VAL A 95 10.62 -3.68 9.00
C VAL A 95 9.85 -3.66 7.69
N ALA A 96 10.18 -4.55 6.74
CA ALA A 96 9.51 -4.64 5.46
C ALA A 96 8.01 -4.97 5.58
N LEU A 97 7.62 -5.83 6.53
CA LEU A 97 6.22 -6.16 6.76
C LEU A 97 5.41 -4.99 7.34
N ALA A 98 6.06 -4.05 8.05
CA ALA A 98 5.36 -2.97 8.76
C ALA A 98 4.60 -2.03 7.81
N GLY A 99 5.16 -1.72 6.64
CA GLY A 99 4.47 -0.91 5.61
C GLY A 99 3.18 -1.55 5.11
N PRO A 100 3.25 -2.73 4.49
CA PRO A 100 2.03 -3.44 4.06
C PRO A 100 1.02 -3.65 5.18
N ALA A 101 1.46 -4.01 6.39
CA ALA A 101 0.56 -4.17 7.53
C ALA A 101 -0.19 -2.88 7.86
N SER A 102 0.44 -1.72 7.74
CA SER A 102 -0.22 -0.43 7.95
C SER A 102 -1.32 -0.17 6.91
N ASN A 103 -1.10 -0.56 5.65
CA ASN A 103 -2.13 -0.48 4.61
C ASN A 103 -3.34 -1.35 4.95
N LEU A 104 -3.12 -2.59 5.38
CA LEU A 104 -4.22 -3.48 5.80
C LEU A 104 -5.00 -2.91 7.00
N ILE A 105 -4.30 -2.31 7.98
CA ILE A 105 -4.93 -1.66 9.14
C ILE A 105 -5.78 -0.46 8.69
N MET A 106 -5.27 0.40 7.80
CA MET A 106 -6.04 1.52 7.26
C MET A 106 -7.28 1.05 6.49
N ALA A 107 -7.13 0.01 5.66
CA ALA A 107 -8.24 -0.59 4.95
C ALA A 107 -9.31 -1.13 5.92
N ALA A 108 -8.90 -1.91 6.93
CA ALA A 108 -9.81 -2.48 7.92
C ALA A 108 -10.54 -1.40 8.74
N ALA A 109 -9.81 -0.38 9.21
CA ALA A 109 -10.40 0.73 9.96
C ALA A 109 -11.45 1.48 9.14
N THR A 110 -11.16 1.75 7.85
CA THR A 110 -12.11 2.44 6.96
C THR A 110 -13.28 1.53 6.57
N ALA A 111 -13.04 0.22 6.38
CA ALA A 111 -14.09 -0.74 6.05
C ALA A 111 -15.16 -0.87 7.16
N ILE A 112 -14.80 -0.64 8.43
CA ILE A 112 -15.78 -0.57 9.52
C ILE A 112 -16.81 0.52 9.26
N SER A 113 -16.40 1.70 8.78
CA SER A 113 -17.34 2.79 8.43
C SER A 113 -18.29 2.37 7.31
N ILE A 114 -17.79 1.66 6.29
CA ILE A 114 -18.61 1.14 5.19
C ILE A 114 -19.66 0.16 5.73
N ARG A 115 -19.26 -0.79 6.59
CA ARG A 115 -20.20 -1.74 7.21
C ARG A 115 -21.29 -1.07 8.03
N VAL A 116 -20.93 -0.04 8.79
CA VAL A 116 -21.90 0.72 9.60
C VAL A 116 -22.91 1.42 8.69
N ILE A 117 -22.46 2.01 7.59
CA ILE A 117 -23.31 2.65 6.60
C ILE A 117 -24.23 1.62 5.93
N ASP A 118 -23.68 0.49 5.46
CA ASP A 118 -24.44 -0.55 4.77
C ASP A 118 -25.47 -1.24 5.69
N ALA A 119 -25.20 -1.29 7.01
CA ALA A 119 -26.12 -1.85 8.00
C ALA A 119 -27.30 -0.92 8.38
N SER A 120 -27.25 0.36 7.97
CA SER A 120 -28.27 1.37 8.34
C SER A 120 -28.98 1.93 7.13
N PRO A 121 -30.25 1.53 6.84
CA PRO A 121 -31.03 2.12 5.76
C PRO A 121 -31.12 3.65 5.85
N ALA A 122 -31.28 4.19 7.07
CA ALA A 122 -31.34 5.64 7.28
C ALA A 122 -30.02 6.34 6.86
N MET A 123 -28.85 5.73 7.08
CA MET A 123 -27.58 6.28 6.61
C MET A 123 -27.46 6.21 5.08
N GLN A 124 -27.92 5.10 4.48
CA GLN A 124 -27.96 4.96 3.02
C GLN A 124 -28.83 6.02 2.37
N ASP A 125 -30.03 6.29 2.93
CA ASP A 125 -30.93 7.33 2.46
C ASP A 125 -30.29 8.74 2.59
N VAL A 126 -29.60 9.01 3.71
CA VAL A 126 -28.87 10.26 3.91
C VAL A 126 -27.76 10.41 2.87
N ILE A 127 -26.98 9.36 2.61
CA ILE A 127 -25.93 9.39 1.59
C ILE A 127 -26.54 9.62 0.21
N ALA A 128 -27.60 8.89 -0.14
CA ALA A 128 -28.27 9.01 -1.43
C ALA A 128 -28.92 10.39 -1.65
N SER A 129 -29.21 11.15 -0.59
CA SER A 129 -29.82 12.49 -0.67
C SER A 129 -28.86 13.58 -1.15
N SER A 130 -27.55 13.32 -1.26
CA SER A 130 -26.54 14.33 -1.61
C SER A 130 -25.43 13.76 -2.47
N ASP A 131 -25.19 14.38 -3.64
CA ASP A 131 -24.10 14.02 -4.54
C ASP A 131 -22.74 14.09 -3.84
N LEU A 132 -22.55 15.04 -2.93
CA LEU A 132 -21.31 15.15 -2.15
C LEU A 132 -21.11 13.94 -1.23
N LEU A 133 -22.17 13.45 -0.58
CA LEU A 133 -22.10 12.29 0.29
C LEU A 133 -21.89 11.00 -0.51
N VAL A 134 -22.51 10.87 -1.68
CA VAL A 134 -22.26 9.78 -2.64
C VAL A 134 -20.80 9.80 -3.07
N LEU A 135 -20.25 10.96 -3.42
CA LEU A 135 -18.83 11.11 -3.77
C LEU A 135 -17.93 10.69 -2.60
N ALA A 136 -18.21 11.19 -1.40
CA ALA A 136 -17.44 10.83 -0.20
C ALA A 136 -17.44 9.32 0.08
N PHE A 137 -18.60 8.67 -0.05
CA PHE A 137 -18.73 7.23 0.12
C PHE A 137 -17.92 6.45 -0.94
N ARG A 138 -17.98 6.88 -2.22
CA ARG A 138 -17.16 6.28 -3.29
C ARG A 138 -15.67 6.45 -3.02
N VAL A 139 -15.24 7.60 -2.50
CA VAL A 139 -13.84 7.85 -2.09
C VAL A 139 -13.42 6.88 -0.99
N LEU A 140 -14.26 6.63 0.03
CA LEU A 140 -13.98 5.63 1.07
C LEU A 140 -13.81 4.23 0.48
N LEU A 141 -14.69 3.82 -0.44
CA LEU A 141 -14.58 2.52 -1.11
C LEU A 141 -13.25 2.39 -1.87
N PHE A 142 -12.88 3.40 -2.66
CA PHE A 142 -11.61 3.40 -3.37
C PHE A 142 -10.42 3.44 -2.43
N PHE A 143 -10.50 4.16 -1.31
CA PHE A 143 -9.43 4.19 -0.31
C PHE A 143 -9.19 2.82 0.31
N VAL A 144 -10.25 2.08 0.67
CA VAL A 144 -10.14 0.70 1.16
C VAL A 144 -9.51 -0.18 0.09
N LEU A 145 -10.02 -0.13 -1.14
CA LEU A 145 -9.55 -0.95 -2.25
C LEU A 145 -8.06 -0.71 -2.56
N ILE A 146 -7.64 0.56 -2.64
CA ILE A 146 -6.25 0.91 -2.93
C ILE A 146 -5.32 0.43 -1.81
N ASN A 147 -5.71 0.59 -0.54
CA ASN A 147 -4.92 0.10 0.58
C ASN A 147 -4.79 -1.43 0.59
N ILE A 148 -5.85 -2.16 0.27
CA ILE A 148 -5.80 -3.62 0.11
C ILE A 148 -4.88 -3.98 -1.07
N PHE A 149 -5.01 -3.28 -2.19
CA PHE A 149 -4.14 -3.50 -3.34
C PHE A 149 -2.66 -3.27 -2.97
N LEU A 150 -2.34 -2.18 -2.29
CA LEU A 150 -0.99 -1.88 -1.82
C LEU A 150 -0.47 -2.93 -0.84
N PHE A 151 -1.31 -3.45 0.05
CA PHE A 151 -0.97 -4.56 0.93
C PHE A 151 -0.59 -5.82 0.14
N VAL A 152 -1.48 -6.27 -0.77
CA VAL A 152 -1.26 -7.49 -1.55
C VAL A 152 -0.07 -7.31 -2.50
N PHE A 153 0.01 -6.18 -3.19
CA PHE A 153 1.06 -5.88 -4.15
C PHE A 153 2.44 -5.85 -3.49
N ASN A 154 2.58 -5.11 -2.38
CA ASN A 154 3.85 -5.03 -1.68
C ASN A 154 4.28 -6.34 -1.02
N LEU A 155 3.37 -7.28 -0.76
CA LEU A 155 3.72 -8.61 -0.24
C LEU A 155 4.08 -9.62 -1.33
N LEU A 156 4.03 -9.26 -2.61
CA LEU A 156 4.57 -10.13 -3.66
C LEU A 156 6.07 -10.36 -3.43
N PRO A 157 6.54 -11.62 -3.53
CA PRO A 157 7.96 -11.95 -3.31
C PRO A 157 8.82 -11.60 -4.53
N ILE A 158 8.82 -10.33 -4.93
CA ILE A 158 9.46 -9.81 -6.15
C ILE A 158 10.20 -8.52 -5.80
N PRO A 159 11.51 -8.41 -6.14
CA PRO A 159 12.21 -7.16 -5.95
C PRO A 159 11.64 -6.06 -6.87
N PRO A 160 11.54 -4.80 -6.45
CA PRO A 160 12.02 -4.23 -5.19
C PRO A 160 10.95 -4.17 -4.07
N LEU A 161 9.85 -4.94 -4.14
CA LEU A 161 8.74 -4.90 -3.21
C LEU A 161 9.13 -5.42 -1.81
N ASP A 162 8.37 -5.01 -0.78
CA ASP A 162 8.59 -5.39 0.61
C ASP A 162 8.56 -6.90 0.83
N GLY A 163 7.65 -7.60 0.14
CA GLY A 163 7.52 -9.05 0.18
C GLY A 163 8.78 -9.80 -0.20
N TRP A 164 9.65 -9.22 -1.05
CA TRP A 164 10.96 -9.77 -1.31
C TRP A 164 11.87 -9.77 -0.07
N THR A 165 11.87 -8.66 0.66
CA THR A 165 12.64 -8.54 1.90
C THR A 165 12.04 -9.42 3.01
N VAL A 166 10.72 -9.53 3.08
CA VAL A 166 10.04 -10.49 3.96
C VAL A 166 10.47 -11.91 3.63
N LEU A 167 10.45 -12.33 2.35
CA LEU A 167 10.91 -13.64 1.91
C LEU A 167 12.36 -13.89 2.33
N LYS A 168 13.27 -12.93 2.12
CA LYS A 168 14.68 -13.08 2.53
C LYS A 168 14.82 -13.30 4.03
N GLY A 169 13.99 -12.70 4.85
CA GLY A 169 14.02 -12.89 6.30
C GLY A 169 13.48 -14.23 6.80
N LEU A 170 12.70 -14.94 5.97
CA LEU A 170 12.11 -16.24 6.29
C LEU A 170 13.00 -17.43 5.89
N VAL A 171 13.95 -17.23 4.98
CA VAL A 171 14.84 -18.27 4.48
C VAL A 171 16.19 -18.27 5.23
N SER A 172 17.02 -19.30 5.00
CA SER A 172 18.36 -19.36 5.58
C SER A 172 19.25 -18.20 5.11
N PRO A 173 20.23 -17.72 5.89
CA PRO A 173 21.15 -16.66 5.47
C PRO A 173 21.86 -16.95 4.15
N TYR A 174 22.20 -18.19 3.90
CA TYR A 174 22.82 -18.64 2.65
C TYR A 174 21.85 -18.46 1.46
N THR A 175 20.60 -18.87 1.62
CA THR A 175 19.56 -18.70 0.59
C THR A 175 19.27 -17.23 0.36
N ALA A 176 19.13 -16.41 1.42
CA ALA A 176 18.94 -14.97 1.32
C ALA A 176 20.08 -14.29 0.54
N TYR A 177 21.33 -14.70 0.79
CA TYR A 177 22.49 -14.20 0.03
C TYR A 177 22.41 -14.55 -1.47
N ARG A 178 22.00 -15.76 -1.81
CA ARG A 178 21.81 -16.17 -3.22
C ARG A 178 20.69 -15.39 -3.89
N LEU A 179 19.60 -15.12 -3.19
CA LEU A 179 18.45 -14.35 -3.69
C LEU A 179 18.84 -12.91 -4.06
N ARG A 180 19.85 -12.31 -3.41
CA ARG A 180 20.33 -10.95 -3.79
C ARG A 180 20.72 -10.83 -5.26
N ARG A 181 21.15 -11.92 -5.90
CA ARG A 181 21.47 -11.91 -7.34
C ARG A 181 20.24 -11.67 -8.22
N VAL A 182 19.05 -11.95 -7.72
CA VAL A 182 17.79 -11.75 -8.45
C VAL A 182 17.38 -10.27 -8.41
N GLU A 183 17.84 -9.50 -7.41
CA GLU A 183 17.46 -8.10 -7.21
C GLU A 183 17.79 -7.20 -8.43
N GLN A 184 18.88 -7.49 -9.13
CA GLN A 184 19.26 -6.77 -10.36
C GLN A 184 18.23 -6.90 -11.49
N TYR A 185 17.39 -7.95 -11.47
CA TYR A 185 16.33 -8.18 -12.45
C TYR A 185 14.95 -7.77 -11.93
N GLY A 186 14.87 -7.20 -10.73
CA GLY A 186 13.63 -6.92 -10.02
C GLY A 186 12.65 -6.09 -10.83
N ILE A 187 13.12 -5.01 -11.45
CA ILE A 187 12.25 -4.14 -12.26
C ILE A 187 11.66 -4.89 -13.47
N PHE A 188 12.45 -5.74 -14.13
CA PHE A 188 11.96 -6.52 -15.27
C PHE A 188 10.94 -7.59 -14.84
N LEU A 189 11.17 -8.23 -13.68
CA LEU A 189 10.22 -9.18 -13.09
C LEU A 189 8.91 -8.49 -12.71
N LEU A 190 9.01 -7.31 -12.10
CA LEU A 190 7.84 -6.51 -11.73
C LEU A 190 7.03 -6.10 -12.96
N LEU A 191 7.68 -5.53 -13.98
CA LEU A 191 7.04 -5.18 -15.24
C LEU A 191 6.44 -6.40 -15.93
N GLY A 192 7.17 -7.54 -15.95
CA GLY A 192 6.66 -8.79 -16.50
C GLY A 192 5.35 -9.20 -15.83
N ILE A 193 5.26 -9.17 -14.50
CA ILE A 193 4.02 -9.50 -13.80
C ILE A 193 2.93 -8.48 -14.09
N LEU A 194 3.21 -7.19 -14.08
CA LEU A 194 2.21 -6.16 -14.37
C LEU A 194 1.60 -6.33 -15.77
N PHE A 195 2.43 -6.62 -16.79
CA PHE A 195 1.97 -6.70 -18.16
C PHE A 195 1.43 -8.09 -18.56
N PHE A 196 1.96 -9.19 -17.98
CA PHE A 196 1.63 -10.56 -18.40
C PHE A 196 0.68 -11.30 -17.46
N GLY A 197 -0.05 -10.62 -16.59
CA GLY A 197 -1.15 -11.22 -15.87
C GLY A 197 -1.13 -11.16 -14.36
N GLY A 198 -0.31 -10.29 -13.76
CA GLY A 198 -0.32 -10.06 -12.31
C GLY A 198 -1.70 -9.67 -11.76
N GLY A 199 -2.50 -8.98 -12.57
CA GLY A 199 -3.88 -8.68 -12.21
C GLY A 199 -4.74 -9.93 -11.96
N ARG A 200 -4.47 -11.03 -12.66
CA ARG A 200 -5.18 -12.31 -12.44
C ARG A 200 -4.92 -12.93 -11.07
N ILE A 201 -3.83 -12.57 -10.43
CA ILE A 201 -3.47 -13.03 -9.07
C ILE A 201 -3.88 -11.98 -8.04
N ILE A 202 -3.54 -10.73 -8.26
CA ILE A 202 -3.73 -9.65 -7.29
C ILE A 202 -5.20 -9.32 -7.11
N VAL A 203 -5.95 -9.19 -8.22
CA VAL A 203 -7.37 -8.76 -8.17
C VAL A 203 -8.26 -9.73 -7.39
N PRO A 204 -8.21 -11.07 -7.61
CA PRO A 204 -9.02 -12.00 -6.81
C PRO A 204 -8.66 -11.98 -5.32
N ILE A 205 -7.38 -11.89 -4.98
CA ILE A 205 -6.94 -11.82 -3.58
C ILE A 205 -7.42 -10.52 -2.94
N ALA A 206 -7.22 -9.39 -3.61
CA ALA A 206 -7.69 -8.10 -3.12
C ALA A 206 -9.22 -8.05 -3.00
N GLY A 207 -9.95 -8.63 -3.95
CA GLY A 207 -11.40 -8.77 -3.91
C GLY A 207 -11.89 -9.59 -2.72
N ALA A 208 -11.28 -10.74 -2.46
CA ALA A 208 -11.62 -11.57 -1.30
C ALA A 208 -11.37 -10.85 0.04
N ILE A 209 -10.24 -10.12 0.16
CA ILE A 209 -9.95 -9.32 1.35
C ILE A 209 -10.95 -8.17 1.49
N PHE A 210 -11.29 -7.50 0.38
CA PHE A 210 -12.29 -6.43 0.37
C PHE A 210 -13.64 -6.94 0.85
N GLU A 211 -14.12 -8.06 0.31
CA GLU A 211 -15.39 -8.69 0.71
C GLU A 211 -15.37 -9.06 2.20
N LEU A 212 -14.28 -9.66 2.67
CA LEU A 212 -14.10 -9.98 4.09
C LEU A 212 -14.16 -8.73 4.98
N LEU A 213 -13.50 -7.64 4.59
CA LEU A 213 -13.43 -6.42 5.41
C LEU A 213 -14.68 -5.56 5.28
N ALA A 214 -15.16 -5.31 4.07
CA ALA A 214 -16.30 -4.43 3.80
C ALA A 214 -17.67 -5.12 3.93
N GLY A 215 -17.71 -6.46 3.91
CA GLY A 215 -18.96 -7.22 4.01
C GLY A 215 -19.81 -7.20 2.74
N ARG A 216 -19.24 -6.77 1.61
CA ARG A 216 -19.92 -6.67 0.31
C ARG A 216 -18.95 -7.05 -0.82
N PRO A 217 -19.44 -7.62 -1.95
CA PRO A 217 -18.58 -7.93 -3.08
C PRO A 217 -18.00 -6.65 -3.69
N LEU A 218 -16.88 -6.80 -4.36
CA LEU A 218 -16.34 -5.77 -5.23
C LEU A 218 -17.23 -5.72 -6.47
N ALA A 219 -17.99 -4.63 -6.63
CA ALA A 219 -18.90 -4.43 -7.75
C ALA A 219 -18.16 -3.96 -9.01
#